data_6301955c2f479380784d754568ea0450
#
_entry.id   6301955c2f479380784d754568ea0450
#
_cell.length_a   1.000
_cell.length_b   1.000
_cell.length_c   1.000
_cell.angle_alpha   90.00
_cell.angle_beta   90.00
_cell.angle_gamma   90.00
#
_symmetry.space_group_name_H-M   'P 1'
#
loop_
_entity.id
_entity.type
_entity.pdbx_description
1 polymer ?
#
loop_
_entity_poly.entity_id
_entity_poly.type
_entity_poly.pdbx_seq_one_letter_code
_entity_poly.pdbx_strand_id
1 'polypeptide(L)' 'MVTIRYFAAAADAAGTAVETVQVATAGQLRAEMRARHGAALERVLARSAVLTEGLRLDSDDIPLRPDAVVDVLPPFAGG' A
#
# COMPACT_ATOMS: atom_id res chain seq x y z
N MET A 1 -11.49 -9.45 -1.86
CA MET A 1 -10.29 -8.81 -2.43
C MET A 1 -10.01 -7.50 -1.73
N VAL A 2 -8.76 -7.27 -1.42
CA VAL A 2 -8.32 -5.99 -0.87
C VAL A 2 -8.00 -5.06 -2.04
N THR A 3 -8.51 -3.83 -2.00
CA THR A 3 -8.24 -2.81 -3.01
C THR A 3 -7.16 -1.89 -2.49
N ILE A 4 -6.11 -1.69 -3.28
CA ILE A 4 -5.03 -0.75 -2.97
C ILE A 4 -5.20 0.46 -3.85
N ARG A 5 -5.22 1.66 -3.24
CA ARG A 5 -5.22 2.93 -3.95
C ARG A 5 -3.87 3.59 -3.75
N TYR A 6 -3.17 3.82 -4.84
CA TYR A 6 -1.86 4.47 -4.83
C TYR A 6 -2.02 5.94 -5.18
N PHE A 7 -1.35 6.81 -4.44
CA PHE A 7 -1.40 8.25 -4.68
C PHE A 7 -0.01 8.78 -5.00
N ALA A 8 0.03 9.80 -5.86
CA ALA A 8 1.25 10.55 -6.17
C ALA A 8 2.42 9.63 -6.57
N ALA A 9 3.56 9.75 -5.90
CA ALA A 9 4.74 8.96 -6.24
C ALA A 9 4.51 7.45 -6.12
N ALA A 10 3.58 7.01 -5.27
CA ALA A 10 3.24 5.59 -5.17
C ALA A 10 2.56 5.08 -6.44
N ALA A 11 1.68 5.87 -7.02
CA ALA A 11 1.05 5.52 -8.29
C ALA A 11 2.07 5.45 -9.42
N ASP A 12 3.02 6.38 -9.44
CA ASP A 12 4.09 6.37 -10.43
C ASP A 12 4.96 5.11 -10.30
N ALA A 13 5.32 4.76 -9.07
CA ALA A 13 6.18 3.60 -8.82
C ALA A 13 5.45 2.28 -9.11
N ALA A 14 4.16 2.22 -8.85
CA ALA A 14 3.35 1.02 -9.11
C ALA A 14 2.94 0.91 -10.57
N GLY A 15 2.94 2.02 -11.29
CA GLY A 15 2.46 2.04 -12.67
C GLY A 15 0.94 1.95 -12.78
N THR A 16 0.23 2.14 -11.68
CA THR A 16 -1.23 2.11 -11.63
C THR A 16 -1.71 2.88 -10.41
N ALA A 17 -2.90 3.43 -10.50
CA ALA A 17 -3.52 4.14 -9.37
C ALA A 17 -4.29 3.20 -8.44
N VAL A 18 -4.75 2.06 -8.94
CA VAL A 18 -5.57 1.12 -8.18
C VAL A 18 -5.25 -0.29 -8.62
N GLU A 19 -5.18 -1.21 -7.67
CA GLU A 19 -5.14 -2.64 -7.98
C GLU A 19 -5.76 -3.44 -6.84
N THR A 20 -6.10 -4.68 -7.11
CA THR A 20 -6.68 -5.58 -6.13
C THR A 20 -5.72 -6.74 -5.84
N VAL A 21 -5.72 -7.16 -4.58
CA VAL A 21 -4.88 -8.28 -4.15
C VAL A 21 -5.68 -9.16 -3.19
N GLN A 22 -5.30 -10.41 -3.09
CA GLN A 22 -5.93 -11.33 -2.15
C GLN A 22 -4.96 -11.63 -1.02
N VAL A 23 -5.11 -10.87 0.06
CA VAL A 23 -4.24 -10.95 1.23
C VAL A 23 -5.08 -10.83 2.50
N ALA A 24 -4.55 -11.29 3.62
CA ALA A 24 -5.26 -11.31 4.90
C ALA A 24 -4.62 -10.40 5.96
N THR A 25 -3.37 -10.00 5.78
CA THR A 25 -2.65 -9.18 6.75
C THR A 25 -1.86 -8.07 6.08
N ALA A 26 -1.49 -7.06 6.86
CA ALA A 26 -0.65 -5.97 6.37
C ALA A 26 0.70 -6.47 5.85
N GLY A 27 1.29 -7.48 6.51
CA GLY A 27 2.55 -8.06 6.05
C GLY A 27 2.41 -8.74 4.69
N GLN A 28 1.33 -9.48 4.47
CA GLN A 28 1.05 -10.09 3.18
C GLN A 28 0.83 -9.04 2.11
N LEU A 29 0.17 -7.93 2.47
CA LEU A 29 -0.04 -6.81 1.56
C LEU A 29 1.30 -6.22 1.11
N ARG A 30 2.22 -5.96 2.04
CA ARG A 30 3.54 -5.41 1.71
C ARG A 30 4.34 -6.37 0.83
N ALA A 31 4.29 -7.66 1.15
CA ALA A 31 4.98 -8.68 0.36
C ALA A 31 4.44 -8.72 -1.07
N GLU A 32 3.13 -8.63 -1.23
CA GLU A 32 2.49 -8.63 -2.55
C GLU A 32 2.86 -7.39 -3.36
N MET A 33 2.85 -6.23 -2.73
CA MET A 33 3.26 -4.99 -3.39
C MET A 33 4.72 -5.06 -3.86
N ARG A 34 5.59 -5.61 -3.02
CA ARG A 34 7.01 -5.80 -3.37
C ARG A 34 7.17 -6.77 -4.54
N ALA A 35 6.42 -7.87 -4.51
CA ALA A 35 6.49 -8.90 -5.55
C ALA A 35 6.04 -8.34 -6.90
N ARG A 36 5.03 -7.48 -6.92
CA ARG A 36 4.48 -6.93 -8.15
C ARG A 36 5.28 -5.77 -8.71
N HIS A 37 5.83 -4.92 -7.83
CA HIS A 37 6.37 -3.62 -8.26
C HIS A 37 7.83 -3.40 -7.87
N GLY A 38 8.41 -4.30 -7.09
CA GLY A 38 9.84 -4.31 -6.81
C GLY A 38 10.34 -3.14 -5.99
N ALA A 39 11.62 -2.82 -6.16
CA ALA A 39 12.33 -1.85 -5.33
C ALA A 39 11.82 -0.42 -5.49
N ALA A 40 11.30 -0.06 -6.66
CA ALA A 40 10.80 1.29 -6.90
C ALA A 40 9.64 1.63 -5.95
N LEU A 41 8.66 0.72 -5.85
CA LEU A 41 7.55 0.94 -4.93
C LEU A 41 8.00 0.79 -3.48
N GLU A 42 8.90 -0.15 -3.20
CA GLU A 42 9.39 -0.36 -1.84
C GLU A 42 10.03 0.91 -1.26
N ARG A 43 10.78 1.65 -2.05
CA ARG A 43 11.38 2.91 -1.62
C ARG A 43 10.32 3.96 -1.29
N VAL A 44 9.24 4.01 -2.07
CA VAL A 44 8.14 4.95 -1.81
C VAL A 44 7.37 4.52 -0.55
N LEU A 45 7.13 3.22 -0.39
CA LEU A 45 6.42 2.71 0.79
C LEU A 45 7.13 3.05 2.09
N ALA A 46 8.46 3.06 2.08
CA ALA A 46 9.25 3.37 3.28
C ALA A 46 8.97 4.78 3.81
N ARG A 47 8.48 5.67 2.96
CA ARG A 47 8.16 7.06 3.32
C ARG A 47 6.67 7.32 3.39
N SER A 48 5.84 6.34 3.07
CA SER A 48 4.41 6.53 2.91
C SER A 48 3.66 6.13 4.17
N ALA A 49 2.51 6.77 4.39
CA ALA A 49 1.51 6.24 5.29
C ALA A 49 0.66 5.23 4.52
N VAL A 50 0.46 4.07 5.09
CA VAL A 50 -0.41 3.03 4.54
C VAL A 50 -1.57 2.88 5.51
N LEU A 51 -2.78 3.16 5.04
CA LEU A 51 -3.95 3.31 5.90
C LEU A 51 -5.12 2.50 5.38
N THR A 52 -5.91 1.96 6.30
CA THR A 52 -7.23 1.43 5.99
C THR A 52 -8.21 1.88 7.07
N GLU A 53 -9.32 2.49 6.67
CA GLU A 53 -10.35 2.99 7.60
C GLU A 53 -9.76 3.90 8.69
N GLY A 54 -8.80 4.74 8.31
CA GLY A 54 -8.14 5.66 9.25
C GLY A 54 -7.08 5.02 10.14
N LEU A 55 -6.89 3.71 10.05
CA LEU A 55 -5.90 2.99 10.84
C LEU A 55 -4.60 2.84 10.05
N ARG A 56 -3.48 3.25 10.64
CA ARG A 56 -2.18 3.03 10.03
C ARG A 56 -1.78 1.56 10.14
N LEU A 57 -1.30 1.02 9.03
CA LEU A 57 -0.84 -0.37 8.98
C LEU A 57 0.65 -0.42 9.34
N ASP A 58 0.97 -0.16 10.60
CA ASP A 58 2.35 -0.06 11.08
C ASP A 58 2.95 -1.40 11.49
N SER A 59 2.17 -2.45 11.49
CA SER A 59 2.63 -3.78 11.93
C SER A 59 2.14 -4.83 10.95
N ASP A 60 2.99 -5.81 10.67
CA ASP A 60 2.69 -6.85 9.68
C ASP A 60 1.56 -7.79 10.09
N ASP A 61 1.28 -7.90 11.38
CA ASP A 61 0.25 -8.82 11.87
C ASP A 61 -1.14 -8.20 11.96
N ILE A 62 -1.30 -6.93 11.57
CA ILE A 62 -2.62 -6.30 11.53
C ILE A 62 -3.48 -7.01 10.49
N PRO A 63 -4.64 -7.56 10.89
CA PRO A 63 -5.51 -8.23 9.93
C PRO A 63 -6.23 -7.24 9.02
N LEU A 64 -6.49 -7.65 7.79
CA LEU A 64 -7.24 -6.87 6.81
C LEU A 64 -8.58 -7.55 6.55
N ARG A 65 -9.63 -6.75 6.51
CA ARG A 65 -10.95 -7.25 6.14
C ARG A 65 -10.93 -7.70 4.67
N PRO A 66 -11.76 -8.68 4.30
CA PRO A 66 -11.73 -9.19 2.92
C PRO A 66 -12.02 -8.15 1.85
N ASP A 67 -12.76 -7.09 2.19
CA ASP A 67 -13.13 -6.03 1.27
C ASP A 67 -12.45 -4.69 1.61
N ALA A 68 -11.36 -4.73 2.35
CA ALA A 68 -10.67 -3.52 2.78
C ALA A 68 -10.20 -2.70 1.59
N VAL A 69 -10.23 -1.38 1.77
CA VAL A 69 -9.60 -0.42 0.87
C VAL A 69 -8.39 0.15 1.60
N VAL A 70 -7.23 0.02 0.98
CA VAL A 70 -5.97 0.47 1.57
C VAL A 70 -5.43 1.61 0.73
N ASP A 71 -5.12 2.73 1.38
CA ASP A 71 -4.55 3.90 0.73
C ASP A 71 -3.05 3.98 1.02
N VAL A 72 -2.26 4.18 -0.01
CA VAL A 72 -0.82 4.43 0.10
C VAL A 72 -0.59 5.91 -0.17
N LEU A 73 -0.23 6.64 0.88
CA LEU A 73 -0.13 8.10 0.86
C LEU A 73 1.32 8.53 1.12
N PRO A 74 2.10 8.78 0.06
CA PRO A 74 3.44 9.33 0.22
C PRO A 74 3.38 10.73 0.82
N PRO A 75 4.49 11.21 1.42
CA PRO A 75 4.55 12.61 1.82
C PRO A 75 4.44 13.50 0.58
N PHE A 76 3.84 14.67 0.73
CA PHE A 76 3.75 15.61 -0.37
C PHE A 76 5.15 16.11 -0.71
N ALA A 77 5.53 15.93 -1.97
CA ALA A 77 6.82 16.40 -2.45
C ALA A 77 6.90 17.91 -2.32
N GLY A 78 7.99 18.40 -1.79
CA GLY A 78 8.19 19.82 -1.59
C GLY A 78 7.32 20.40 -0.49
N GLY A 79 6.48 19.59 0.03
CA GLY A 79 5.67 19.95 1.18
C GLY A 79 6.40 19.58 2.40
#